data_8bbbeb60b39a7462c9a128843a005047
#
_entry.id   8bbbeb60b39a7462c9a128843a005047
#
_cell.length_a   1.000
_cell.length_b   1.000
_cell.length_c   1.000
_cell.angle_alpha   90.00
_cell.angle_beta   90.00
_cell.angle_gamma   90.00
#
_symmetry.space_group_name_H-M   'P 1'
#
loop_
_entity.id
_entity.type
_entity.pdbx_description
1 polymer ?
#
loop_
_entity_poly.entity_id
_entity_poly.type
_entity_poly.pdbx_seq_one_letter_code
_entity_poly.pdbx_strand_id
1 'polypeptide(L)'
;MPKTNLLPPGWSVPDIFRDRLGDEVGRQRLMVADGHLLLVLHAPPGPDEDERSGRFFWRDSEGGWRASSQGSGVAALAEHLRQFEARLEELEGRESRATLARDYFDVLRELTPLHRAARNLHSVLQKAREAMNADARIIRWRDDAYGIERTAELLLGETRHGLDFVTALRA
;
A
#
# COMPACT_ATOMS: atom_id res chain seq x y z
N MET A 1 -21.07 23.62 -3.45
CA MET A 1 -20.30 22.96 -2.37
C MET A 1 -18.83 23.13 -2.68
N PRO A 2 -18.03 23.64 -1.76
CA PRO A 2 -16.59 23.66 -1.99
C PRO A 2 -16.11 22.22 -2.14
N LYS A 3 -15.38 21.93 -3.23
CA LYS A 3 -14.76 20.62 -3.43
C LYS A 3 -13.81 20.39 -2.26
N THR A 4 -14.01 19.29 -1.54
CA THR A 4 -13.06 18.89 -0.49
C THR A 4 -11.72 18.59 -1.19
N ASN A 5 -10.72 19.39 -0.88
CA ASN A 5 -9.43 19.27 -1.54
C ASN A 5 -8.60 18.23 -0.79
N LEU A 6 -8.50 17.02 -1.33
CA LEU A 6 -7.78 15.92 -0.71
C LEU A 6 -6.26 16.16 -0.68
N LEU A 7 -5.73 16.89 -1.65
CA LEU A 7 -4.31 17.23 -1.69
C LEU A 7 -4.04 18.48 -0.84
N PRO A 8 -2.86 18.59 -0.21
CA PRO A 8 -2.49 19.80 0.50
C PRO A 8 -2.65 21.04 -0.38
N PRO A 9 -3.30 22.12 0.12
CA PRO A 9 -3.59 23.30 -0.71
C PRO A 9 -2.32 24.04 -1.19
N GLY A 10 -1.20 23.85 -0.50
CA GLY A 10 0.08 24.45 -0.89
C GLY A 10 0.81 23.71 -2.02
N TRP A 11 0.29 22.57 -2.47
CA TRP A 11 0.92 21.83 -3.56
C TRP A 11 0.58 22.42 -4.92
N SER A 12 1.61 22.80 -5.66
CA SER A 12 1.50 23.32 -7.04
C SER A 12 1.45 22.18 -8.06
N VAL A 13 0.51 21.27 -7.89
CA VAL A 13 0.33 20.15 -8.81
C VAL A 13 -0.42 20.59 -10.07
N PRO A 14 -0.25 19.89 -11.22
CA PRO A 14 -1.12 20.13 -12.39
C PRO A 14 -2.59 20.02 -12.01
N ASP A 15 -3.42 20.92 -12.53
CA ASP A 15 -4.85 20.99 -12.21
C ASP A 15 -5.57 19.67 -12.48
N ILE A 16 -5.12 18.92 -13.49
CA ILE A 16 -5.72 17.64 -13.86
C ILE A 16 -5.66 16.61 -12.73
N PHE A 17 -4.64 16.70 -11.83
CA PHE A 17 -4.56 15.80 -10.68
C PHE A 17 -5.72 16.04 -9.72
N ARG A 18 -6.00 17.30 -9.41
CA ARG A 18 -7.11 17.67 -8.52
C ARG A 18 -8.47 17.32 -9.14
N ASP A 19 -8.61 17.57 -10.45
CA ASP A 19 -9.85 17.27 -11.17
C ASP A 19 -10.16 15.77 -11.19
N ARG A 20 -9.15 14.94 -11.48
CA ARG A 20 -9.30 13.48 -11.54
C ARG A 20 -9.41 12.82 -10.16
N LEU A 21 -8.82 13.43 -9.14
CA LEU A 21 -8.87 12.88 -7.78
C LEU A 21 -10.29 13.00 -7.21
N GLY A 22 -10.96 14.14 -7.45
CA GLY A 22 -12.31 14.39 -6.96
C GLY A 22 -12.35 14.55 -5.45
N ASP A 23 -13.45 14.11 -4.84
CA ASP A 23 -13.73 14.31 -3.41
C ASP A 23 -13.39 13.08 -2.56
N GLU A 24 -13.09 11.96 -3.18
CA GLU A 24 -12.79 10.69 -2.50
C GLU A 24 -11.43 10.17 -2.90
N VAL A 25 -10.76 9.47 -1.96
CA VAL A 25 -9.45 8.87 -2.22
C VAL A 25 -9.53 7.87 -3.37
N GLY A 26 -10.54 7.00 -3.35
CA GLY A 26 -10.69 5.96 -4.35
C GLY A 26 -9.62 4.87 -4.22
N ARG A 27 -9.39 4.16 -5.31
CA ARG A 27 -8.39 3.08 -5.35
C ARG A 27 -6.97 3.63 -5.42
N GLN A 28 -6.00 2.82 -5.04
CA GLN A 28 -4.59 3.12 -5.24
C GLN A 28 -4.30 3.23 -6.74
N ARG A 29 -3.59 4.27 -7.13
CA ARG A 29 -3.30 4.53 -8.54
C ARG A 29 -2.18 5.55 -8.73
N LEU A 30 -1.69 5.61 -9.96
CA LEU A 30 -0.70 6.58 -10.42
C LEU A 30 -1.38 7.62 -11.31
N MET A 31 -1.01 8.87 -11.15
CA MET A 31 -1.34 9.95 -12.09
C MET A 31 -0.04 10.58 -12.61
N VAL A 32 0.02 10.83 -13.91
CA VAL A 32 1.17 11.46 -14.56
C VAL A 32 0.67 12.59 -15.46
N ALA A 33 1.28 13.77 -15.33
CA ALA A 33 1.00 14.91 -16.21
C ALA A 33 2.14 15.92 -16.13
N ASP A 34 2.54 16.48 -17.26
CA ASP A 34 3.49 17.58 -17.37
C ASP A 34 4.84 17.33 -16.61
N GLY A 35 5.29 16.09 -16.63
CA GLY A 35 6.51 15.69 -15.91
C GLY A 35 6.33 15.48 -14.41
N HIS A 36 5.12 15.67 -13.88
CA HIS A 36 4.76 15.41 -12.49
C HIS A 36 4.17 14.01 -12.34
N LEU A 37 4.37 13.43 -11.15
CA LEU A 37 3.85 12.11 -10.83
C LEU A 37 3.18 12.17 -9.45
N LEU A 38 1.98 11.63 -9.34
CA LEU A 38 1.26 11.53 -8.08
C LEU A 38 0.91 10.07 -7.79
N LEU A 39 1.39 9.59 -6.64
CA LEU A 39 1.02 8.28 -6.12
C LEU A 39 -0.15 8.45 -5.15
N VAL A 40 -1.27 7.82 -5.44
CA VAL A 40 -2.41 7.72 -4.52
C VAL A 40 -2.35 6.34 -3.90
N LEU A 41 -1.95 6.27 -2.64
CA LEU A 41 -1.75 5.02 -1.91
C LEU A 41 -2.68 4.96 -0.70
N HIS A 42 -2.83 3.76 -0.13
CA HIS A 42 -3.59 3.54 1.09
C HIS A 42 -2.66 3.08 2.21
N ALA A 43 -2.91 3.54 3.43
CA ALA A 43 -2.28 2.97 4.61
C ALA A 43 -2.59 1.47 4.68
N PRO A 44 -1.74 0.65 5.33
CA PRO A 44 -2.06 -0.75 5.55
C PRO A 44 -3.44 -0.89 6.20
N PRO A 45 -4.37 -1.67 5.61
CA PRO A 45 -5.73 -1.77 6.14
C PRO A 45 -5.74 -2.53 7.47
N GLY A 46 -6.58 -2.08 8.41
CA GLY A 46 -6.92 -2.82 9.61
C GLY A 46 -7.99 -3.88 9.33
N PRO A 47 -8.27 -4.77 10.31
CA PRO A 47 -9.17 -5.92 10.09
C PRO A 47 -10.62 -5.52 9.78
N ASP A 48 -11.10 -4.41 10.29
CA ASP A 48 -12.50 -3.99 10.15
C ASP A 48 -12.63 -2.55 9.62
N GLU A 49 -11.61 -2.07 8.88
CA GLU A 49 -11.65 -0.73 8.31
C GLU A 49 -12.36 -0.72 6.96
N ASP A 50 -13.58 -0.17 6.93
CA ASP A 50 -14.32 0.07 5.70
C ASP A 50 -13.80 1.31 4.96
N GLU A 51 -13.17 2.25 5.67
CA GLU A 51 -12.65 3.47 5.09
C GLU A 51 -11.19 3.34 4.70
N ARG A 52 -10.90 3.74 3.46
CA ARG A 52 -9.54 3.75 2.92
C ARG A 52 -8.83 5.02 3.36
N SER A 53 -7.76 4.86 4.16
CA SER A 53 -6.92 5.97 4.57
C SER A 53 -5.92 6.30 3.47
N GLY A 54 -6.18 7.38 2.74
CA GLY A 54 -5.34 7.80 1.61
C GLY A 54 -4.05 8.47 2.05
N ARG A 55 -2.99 8.17 1.31
CA ARG A 55 -1.69 8.83 1.44
C ARG A 55 -1.22 9.23 0.06
N PHE A 56 -0.82 10.49 -0.07
CA PHE A 56 -0.44 11.07 -1.35
C PHE A 56 1.05 11.38 -1.37
N PHE A 57 1.71 11.01 -2.45
CA PHE A 57 3.14 11.27 -2.64
C PHE A 57 3.32 11.90 -4.01
N TRP A 58 3.87 13.10 -4.04
CA TRP A 58 4.01 13.88 -5.25
C TRP A 58 5.48 14.06 -5.62
N ARG A 59 5.82 13.67 -6.85
CA ARG A 59 7.11 13.97 -7.46
C ARG A 59 6.91 15.11 -8.46
N ASP A 60 7.52 16.25 -8.21
CA ASP A 60 7.41 17.40 -9.11
C ASP A 60 8.26 17.21 -10.37
N SER A 61 8.14 18.15 -11.32
CA SER A 61 8.83 18.07 -12.62
C SER A 61 10.37 18.13 -12.51
N GLU A 62 10.88 18.59 -11.37
CA GLU A 62 12.32 18.65 -11.09
C GLU A 62 12.83 17.44 -10.31
N GLY A 63 11.96 16.51 -9.98
CA GLY A 63 12.29 15.29 -9.25
C GLY A 63 12.23 15.39 -7.74
N GLY A 64 11.71 16.49 -7.19
CA GLY A 64 11.51 16.67 -5.75
C GLY A 64 10.27 15.90 -5.27
N TRP A 65 10.38 15.24 -4.12
CA TRP A 65 9.30 14.45 -3.53
C TRP A 65 8.66 15.15 -2.33
N ARG A 66 7.34 15.10 -2.26
CA ARG A 66 6.55 15.59 -1.12
C ARG A 66 5.48 14.57 -0.77
N ALA A 67 5.17 14.49 0.52
CA ALA A 67 4.11 13.63 1.04
C ALA A 67 3.00 14.46 1.69
N SER A 68 1.78 13.96 1.67
CA SER A 68 0.65 14.58 2.36
C SER A 68 0.78 14.53 3.88
N SER A 69 1.55 13.57 4.41
CA SER A 69 1.92 13.51 5.82
C SER A 69 3.12 14.44 6.09
N GLN A 70 3.38 14.72 7.37
CA GLN A 70 4.54 15.55 7.74
C GLN A 70 5.86 14.86 7.44
N GLY A 71 6.87 15.65 7.10
CA GLY A 71 8.22 15.18 6.80
C GLY A 71 8.56 15.22 5.32
N SER A 72 9.76 14.75 4.96
CA SER A 72 10.16 14.66 3.56
C SER A 72 9.41 13.56 2.84
N GLY A 73 9.08 13.77 1.56
CA GLY A 73 8.36 12.79 0.76
C GLY A 73 9.08 11.45 0.64
N VAL A 74 10.40 11.47 0.53
CA VAL A 74 11.24 10.27 0.45
C VAL A 74 11.16 9.47 1.75
N ALA A 75 11.33 10.12 2.89
CA ALA A 75 11.27 9.45 4.19
C ALA A 75 9.86 8.93 4.50
N ALA A 76 8.83 9.69 4.13
CA ALA A 76 7.44 9.30 4.34
C ALA A 76 7.06 8.07 3.51
N LEU A 77 7.55 7.97 2.28
CA LEU A 77 7.28 6.79 1.44
C LEU A 77 8.04 5.56 1.96
N ALA A 78 9.27 5.73 2.39
CA ALA A 78 10.03 4.63 3.02
C ALA A 78 9.30 4.12 4.28
N GLU A 79 8.77 5.03 5.10
CA GLU A 79 7.98 4.67 6.28
C GLU A 79 6.68 3.96 5.91
N HIS A 80 6.01 4.40 4.85
CA HIS A 80 4.80 3.76 4.33
C HIS A 80 5.07 2.29 3.99
N LEU A 81 6.15 1.99 3.27
CA LEU A 81 6.54 0.63 2.93
C LEU A 81 6.88 -0.19 4.18
N ARG A 82 7.60 0.40 5.12
CA ARG A 82 7.98 -0.26 6.37
C ARG A 82 6.75 -0.64 7.21
N GLN A 83 5.69 0.16 7.17
CA GLN A 83 4.44 -0.17 7.88
C GLN A 83 3.79 -1.44 7.33
N PHE A 84 3.83 -1.66 6.03
CA PHE A 84 3.37 -2.93 5.43
C PHE A 84 4.23 -4.10 5.91
N GLU A 85 5.55 -3.94 5.91
CA GLU A 85 6.47 -4.98 6.37
C GLU A 85 6.24 -5.33 7.84
N ALA A 86 6.08 -4.32 8.70
CA ALA A 86 5.84 -4.51 10.14
C ALA A 86 4.51 -5.24 10.38
N ARG A 87 3.49 -4.91 9.61
CA ARG A 87 2.18 -5.56 9.71
C ARG A 87 2.26 -7.04 9.31
N LEU A 88 2.98 -7.33 8.25
CA LEU A 88 3.19 -8.72 7.80
C LEU A 88 4.00 -9.52 8.82
N GLU A 89 5.03 -8.93 9.41
CA GLU A 89 5.83 -9.56 10.46
C GLU A 89 4.98 -9.92 11.68
N GLU A 90 4.10 -9.03 12.09
CA GLU A 90 3.16 -9.28 13.18
C GLU A 90 2.25 -10.48 12.87
N LEU A 91 1.66 -10.52 11.66
CA LEU A 91 0.78 -11.59 11.24
C LEU A 91 1.53 -12.92 11.08
N GLU A 92 2.75 -12.89 10.57
CA GLU A 92 3.62 -14.07 10.48
C GLU A 92 3.89 -14.67 11.86
N GLY A 93 4.17 -13.83 12.86
CA GLY A 93 4.34 -14.26 14.24
C GLY A 93 3.10 -14.91 14.83
N ARG A 94 1.93 -14.36 14.54
CA ARG A 94 0.65 -14.93 14.98
C ARG A 94 0.36 -16.26 14.29
N GLU A 95 0.64 -16.38 13.01
CA GLU A 95 0.49 -17.63 12.26
C GLU A 95 1.40 -18.73 12.84
N SER A 96 2.67 -18.41 13.13
CA SER A 96 3.61 -19.39 13.67
C SER A 96 3.23 -19.90 15.06
N ARG A 97 2.45 -19.14 15.83
CA ARG A 97 1.94 -19.52 17.15
C ARG A 97 0.55 -20.12 17.11
N ALA A 98 -0.09 -20.15 15.95
CA ALA A 98 -1.46 -20.65 15.80
C ALA A 98 -1.52 -22.17 16.03
N THR A 99 -2.54 -22.63 16.76
CA THR A 99 -2.77 -24.03 17.03
C THR A 99 -4.21 -24.47 16.74
N LEU A 100 -5.15 -23.52 16.80
CA LEU A 100 -6.58 -23.78 16.58
C LEU A 100 -7.03 -23.18 15.24
N ALA A 101 -8.08 -23.77 14.67
CA ALA A 101 -8.69 -23.25 13.43
C ALA A 101 -9.01 -21.76 13.54
N ARG A 102 -9.53 -21.32 14.69
CA ARG A 102 -9.85 -19.91 14.92
C ARG A 102 -8.63 -19.01 14.81
N ASP A 103 -7.46 -19.46 15.30
CA ASP A 103 -6.22 -18.68 15.25
C ASP A 103 -5.83 -18.40 13.78
N TYR A 104 -5.89 -19.42 12.94
CA TYR A 104 -5.61 -19.26 11.50
C TYR A 104 -6.65 -18.39 10.81
N PHE A 105 -7.91 -18.57 11.16
CA PHE A 105 -8.99 -17.77 10.60
C PHE A 105 -8.83 -16.29 10.93
N ASP A 106 -8.45 -15.95 12.15
CA ASP A 106 -8.21 -14.56 12.59
C ASP A 106 -7.06 -13.94 11.80
N VAL A 107 -5.99 -14.70 11.54
CA VAL A 107 -4.88 -14.22 10.68
C VAL A 107 -5.38 -13.98 9.25
N LEU A 108 -6.15 -14.89 8.68
CA LEU A 108 -6.69 -14.74 7.32
C LEU A 108 -7.57 -13.48 7.17
N ARG A 109 -8.38 -13.17 8.17
CA ARG A 109 -9.24 -11.98 8.14
C ARG A 109 -8.46 -10.68 8.01
N GLU A 110 -7.30 -10.60 8.67
CA GLU A 110 -6.45 -9.42 8.62
C GLU A 110 -5.51 -9.45 7.42
N LEU A 111 -5.06 -10.62 7.01
CA LEU A 111 -4.09 -10.78 5.93
C LEU A 111 -4.71 -10.59 4.54
N THR A 112 -5.95 -11.04 4.33
CA THR A 112 -6.59 -10.95 3.02
C THR A 112 -6.68 -9.51 2.49
N PRO A 113 -7.20 -8.52 3.26
CA PRO A 113 -7.19 -7.14 2.80
C PRO A 113 -5.79 -6.55 2.67
N LEU A 114 -4.86 -6.94 3.55
CA LEU A 114 -3.48 -6.49 3.50
C LEU A 114 -2.78 -6.99 2.22
N HIS A 115 -2.98 -8.26 1.87
CA HIS A 115 -2.43 -8.82 0.63
C HIS A 115 -2.96 -8.09 -0.60
N ARG A 116 -4.25 -7.79 -0.63
CA ARG A 116 -4.86 -7.03 -1.73
C ARG A 116 -4.24 -5.64 -1.84
N ALA A 117 -4.09 -4.95 -0.71
CA ALA A 117 -3.47 -3.62 -0.67
C ALA A 117 -2.01 -3.67 -1.11
N ALA A 118 -1.26 -4.69 -0.69
CA ALA A 118 0.15 -4.88 -1.07
C ALA A 118 0.29 -5.14 -2.58
N ARG A 119 -0.60 -5.92 -3.16
CA ARG A 119 -0.61 -6.18 -4.61
C ARG A 119 -0.87 -4.89 -5.40
N ASN A 120 -1.82 -4.09 -4.94
CA ASN A 120 -2.14 -2.82 -5.59
C ASN A 120 -1.00 -1.81 -5.42
N LEU A 121 -0.36 -1.77 -4.26
CA LEU A 121 0.83 -0.95 -4.01
C LEU A 121 1.96 -1.30 -4.99
N HIS A 122 2.27 -2.57 -5.15
CA HIS A 122 3.27 -3.02 -6.11
C HIS A 122 2.90 -2.61 -7.54
N SER A 123 1.64 -2.79 -7.94
CA SER A 123 1.16 -2.41 -9.26
C SER A 123 1.36 -0.92 -9.55
N VAL A 124 1.05 -0.05 -8.57
CA VAL A 124 1.23 1.40 -8.71
C VAL A 124 2.71 1.76 -8.87
N LEU A 125 3.58 1.18 -8.04
CA LEU A 125 5.02 1.46 -8.12
C LEU A 125 5.65 0.88 -9.39
N GLN A 126 5.14 -0.23 -9.89
CA GLN A 126 5.57 -0.77 -11.19
C GLN A 126 5.23 0.21 -12.33
N LYS A 127 4.04 0.78 -12.31
CA LYS A 127 3.64 1.79 -13.31
C LYS A 127 4.48 3.06 -13.17
N ALA A 128 4.79 3.46 -11.94
CA ALA A 128 5.67 4.62 -11.69
C ALA A 128 7.06 4.38 -12.27
N ARG A 129 7.61 3.17 -12.11
CA ARG A 129 8.88 2.79 -12.69
C ARG A 129 8.86 2.86 -14.22
N GLU A 130 7.80 2.40 -14.84
CA GLU A 130 7.63 2.48 -16.29
C GLU A 130 7.57 3.92 -16.79
N ALA A 131 6.92 4.81 -16.03
CA ALA A 131 6.81 6.23 -16.36
C ALA A 131 8.11 7.00 -16.11
N MET A 132 8.89 6.61 -15.10
CA MET A 132 10.11 7.30 -14.65
C MET A 132 11.25 6.29 -14.46
N ASN A 133 11.64 5.62 -15.52
CA ASN A 133 12.57 4.50 -15.50
C ASN A 133 14.01 4.84 -15.07
N ALA A 134 14.36 6.12 -15.04
CA ALA A 134 15.69 6.58 -14.61
C ALA A 134 15.75 6.95 -13.11
N ASP A 135 14.62 6.97 -12.41
CA ASP A 135 14.59 7.33 -10.99
C ASP A 135 14.93 6.11 -10.13
N ALA A 136 16.15 6.10 -9.55
CA ALA A 136 16.64 5.00 -8.74
C ALA A 136 15.79 4.76 -7.47
N ARG A 137 15.15 5.81 -6.92
CA ARG A 137 14.28 5.67 -5.75
C ARG A 137 13.02 4.89 -6.07
N ILE A 138 12.40 5.19 -7.22
CA ILE A 138 11.20 4.50 -7.68
C ILE A 138 11.52 3.01 -7.92
N ILE A 139 12.66 2.72 -8.52
CA ILE A 139 13.10 1.34 -8.77
C ILE A 139 13.22 0.58 -7.43
N ARG A 140 13.86 1.18 -6.44
CA ARG A 140 14.04 0.59 -5.11
C ARG A 140 12.70 0.36 -4.41
N TRP A 141 11.83 1.36 -4.41
CA TRP A 141 10.52 1.25 -3.78
C TRP A 141 9.65 0.19 -4.45
N ARG A 142 9.72 0.10 -5.77
CA ARG A 142 9.03 -0.95 -6.52
C ARG A 142 9.53 -2.34 -6.12
N ASP A 143 10.84 -2.50 -5.96
CA ASP A 143 11.43 -3.76 -5.54
C ASP A 143 11.01 -4.13 -4.11
N ASP A 144 10.97 -3.15 -3.21
CA ASP A 144 10.48 -3.34 -1.85
C ASP A 144 9.00 -3.75 -1.85
N ALA A 145 8.18 -3.09 -2.67
CA ALA A 145 6.75 -3.41 -2.78
C ALA A 145 6.52 -4.81 -3.36
N TYR A 146 7.35 -5.24 -4.30
CA TYR A 146 7.33 -6.62 -4.81
C TYR A 146 7.60 -7.62 -3.67
N GLY A 147 8.61 -7.35 -2.85
CA GLY A 147 8.94 -8.18 -1.69
C GLY A 147 7.79 -8.26 -0.69
N ILE A 148 7.13 -7.14 -0.43
CA ILE A 148 5.96 -7.05 0.45
C ILE A 148 4.81 -7.93 -0.10
N GLU A 149 4.48 -7.77 -1.36
CA GLU A 149 3.44 -8.58 -2.01
C GLU A 149 3.77 -10.08 -1.94
N ARG A 150 5.01 -10.44 -2.24
CA ARG A 150 5.46 -11.82 -2.21
C ARG A 150 5.37 -12.43 -0.81
N THR A 151 5.81 -11.69 0.20
CA THR A 151 5.71 -12.11 1.60
C THR A 151 4.25 -12.34 2.00
N ALA A 152 3.36 -11.43 1.63
CA ALA A 152 1.93 -11.56 1.92
C ALA A 152 1.32 -12.80 1.25
N GLU A 153 1.67 -13.04 -0.02
CA GLU A 153 1.20 -14.20 -0.78
C GLU A 153 1.65 -15.52 -0.14
N LEU A 154 2.94 -15.63 0.24
CA LEU A 154 3.47 -16.82 0.88
C LEU A 154 2.82 -17.06 2.24
N LEU A 155 2.66 -16.02 3.05
CA LEU A 155 2.00 -16.14 4.35
C LEU A 155 0.54 -16.56 4.21
N LEU A 156 -0.15 -16.03 3.20
CA LEU A 156 -1.53 -16.41 2.90
C LEU A 156 -1.65 -17.91 2.59
N GLY A 157 -0.73 -18.43 1.78
CA GLY A 157 -0.66 -19.86 1.45
C GLY A 157 -0.37 -20.71 2.68
N GLU A 158 0.60 -20.32 3.49
CA GLU A 158 0.95 -21.05 4.74
C GLU A 158 -0.21 -21.07 5.73
N THR A 159 -0.91 -19.92 5.87
CA THR A 159 -2.04 -19.81 6.80
C THR A 159 -3.22 -20.70 6.36
N ARG A 160 -3.50 -20.72 5.06
CA ARG A 160 -4.55 -21.61 4.51
C ARG A 160 -4.21 -23.07 4.70
N HIS A 161 -2.95 -23.47 4.48
CA HIS A 161 -2.48 -24.82 4.72
C HIS A 161 -2.60 -25.21 6.19
N GLY A 162 -2.25 -24.31 7.11
CA GLY A 162 -2.41 -24.54 8.54
C GLY A 162 -3.87 -24.75 8.93
N LEU A 163 -4.77 -23.92 8.41
CA LEU A 163 -6.20 -24.04 8.66
C LEU A 163 -6.75 -25.37 8.12
N ASP A 164 -6.39 -25.74 6.90
CA ASP A 164 -6.82 -26.99 6.27
C ASP A 164 -6.32 -28.19 7.07
N PHE A 165 -5.08 -28.15 7.55
CA PHE A 165 -4.49 -29.22 8.36
C PHE A 165 -5.23 -29.42 9.67
N VAL A 166 -5.49 -28.36 10.44
CA VAL A 166 -6.19 -28.50 11.73
C VAL A 166 -7.65 -28.87 11.53
N THR A 167 -8.28 -28.47 10.43
CA THR A 167 -9.63 -28.85 10.09
C THR A 167 -9.71 -30.35 9.75
N ALA A 168 -8.74 -30.85 8.97
CA ALA A 168 -8.66 -32.27 8.61
C ALA A 168 -8.46 -33.18 9.83
N LEU A 169 -7.71 -32.73 10.84
CA LEU A 169 -7.49 -33.49 12.07
C LEU A 169 -8.77 -33.71 12.90
N ARG A 170 -9.80 -32.90 12.67
CA ARG A 170 -11.08 -32.97 13.39
C ARG A 170 -12.16 -33.77 12.64
N ALA A 171 -11.86 -34.16 11.43
CA ALA A 171 -12.81 -34.94 10.60
C ALA A 171 -12.91 -36.37 11.08
#